data_3f854ff3a06ba8c957181855241e1005
#
_entry.id   3f854ff3a06ba8c957181855241e1005
#
_cell.length_a   1.000
_cell.length_b   1.000
_cell.length_c   1.000
_cell.angle_alpha   90.00
_cell.angle_beta   90.00
_cell.angle_gamma   90.00
#
_symmetry.space_group_name_H-M   'P 1'
#
loop_
_entity.id
_entity.type
_entity.pdbx_description
1 polymer ?
#
loop_
_entity_poly.entity_id
_entity_poly.type
_entity_poly.pdbx_seq_one_letter_code
_entity_poly.pdbx_strand_id
1 'polypeptide(L)'
;MSNNSDPYEISNGNHVMLMYAKEEERVQAASYWINRALEDGHVCIYASVHVLDQSHQLSIEKLSVKIKNCKENIRNKNLQIINFRPYYESALNGNLFPFEELKNRLEEMIDDLRVEGNKEKVTIFADAACSMCESKSFEKSEILENWWQNVHDEWRSNNYHITVICPHPQLVLVHNLDSKSKIMGSHDMLVDLEKYDLSELVSPYEKNQLNILVVETDPDLMTLYDEFFTKRNIHADVTSQSNECLSAIKQKDYDIIILDTHLTGNLEATDLAKEIYHIRPAQRIVLTTTNPLYRTSTGIKSFRVTSEDVLIKPFHLSNLMDVIEKKRNS
;
A
#
# COMPACT_ATOMS: atom_id res chain seq x y z
N MET A 1 -10.52 -35.58 2.05
CA MET A 1 -9.72 -34.67 2.84
C MET A 1 -9.23 -33.62 1.84
N SER A 2 -9.95 -32.50 1.71
CA SER A 2 -9.60 -31.41 0.82
C SER A 2 -8.49 -30.62 1.52
N ASN A 3 -7.27 -30.70 1.01
CA ASN A 3 -6.24 -29.72 1.34
C ASN A 3 -6.74 -28.37 0.81
N ASN A 4 -7.36 -27.58 1.67
CA ASN A 4 -7.52 -26.16 1.46
C ASN A 4 -6.12 -25.53 1.68
N SER A 5 -5.21 -25.70 0.73
CA SER A 5 -4.07 -24.79 0.63
C SER A 5 -4.65 -23.42 0.26
N ASP A 6 -4.29 -22.41 1.02
CA ASP A 6 -4.62 -21.02 0.74
C ASP A 6 -4.22 -20.74 -0.73
N PRO A 7 -5.16 -20.42 -1.64
CA PRO A 7 -4.86 -20.25 -3.05
C PRO A 7 -3.87 -19.10 -3.32
N TYR A 8 -3.59 -18.29 -2.29
CA TYR A 8 -2.66 -17.17 -2.31
C TYR A 8 -1.31 -17.52 -1.65
N GLU A 9 -1.11 -18.80 -1.25
CA GLU A 9 0.15 -19.23 -0.66
C GLU A 9 1.21 -19.37 -1.74
N ILE A 10 2.01 -18.29 -1.91
CA ILE A 10 3.23 -18.36 -2.70
C ILE A 10 4.26 -19.06 -1.82
N SER A 11 4.62 -20.28 -2.19
CA SER A 11 5.68 -21.00 -1.49
C SER A 11 6.99 -20.25 -1.64
N ASN A 12 7.75 -20.18 -0.55
CA ASN A 12 9.04 -19.49 -0.51
C ASN A 12 10.01 -20.07 -1.53
N GLY A 13 10.72 -19.21 -2.24
CA GLY A 13 11.71 -19.62 -3.21
C GLY A 13 11.14 -19.98 -4.57
N ASN A 14 10.05 -19.38 -5.02
CA ASN A 14 9.48 -19.57 -6.36
C ASN A 14 9.65 -18.34 -7.25
N HIS A 15 9.78 -18.59 -8.54
CA HIS A 15 9.59 -17.59 -9.60
C HIS A 15 8.12 -17.61 -10.04
N VAL A 16 7.40 -16.52 -9.78
CA VAL A 16 5.93 -16.46 -9.89
C VAL A 16 5.51 -15.49 -10.96
N MET A 17 4.74 -15.97 -11.93
CA MET A 17 4.01 -15.13 -12.86
C MET A 17 2.69 -14.69 -12.25
N LEU A 18 2.45 -13.40 -12.14
CA LEU A 18 1.20 -12.81 -11.70
C LEU A 18 0.47 -12.18 -12.88
N MET A 19 -0.66 -12.75 -13.30
CA MET A 19 -1.49 -12.17 -14.36
C MET A 19 -2.58 -11.28 -13.78
N TYR A 20 -2.70 -10.04 -14.29
CA TYR A 20 -3.69 -9.06 -13.88
C TYR A 20 -4.39 -8.42 -15.10
N ALA A 21 -5.62 -7.95 -14.91
CA ALA A 21 -6.39 -7.26 -15.95
C ALA A 21 -6.32 -5.73 -15.79
N LYS A 22 -6.24 -5.22 -14.56
CA LYS A 22 -6.25 -3.79 -14.24
C LYS A 22 -5.08 -3.42 -13.32
N GLU A 23 -4.60 -2.20 -13.46
CA GLU A 23 -3.49 -1.66 -12.64
C GLU A 23 -3.82 -1.69 -11.14
N GLU A 24 -5.08 -1.45 -10.76
CA GLU A 24 -5.52 -1.53 -9.37
C GLU A 24 -5.34 -2.94 -8.78
N GLU A 25 -5.58 -3.97 -9.57
CA GLU A 25 -5.38 -5.37 -9.18
C GLU A 25 -3.90 -5.67 -8.94
N ARG A 26 -3.01 -5.16 -9.80
CA ARG A 26 -1.57 -5.29 -9.65
C ARG A 26 -1.08 -4.65 -8.35
N VAL A 27 -1.54 -3.42 -8.05
CA VAL A 27 -1.18 -2.70 -6.81
C VAL A 27 -1.73 -3.43 -5.59
N GLN A 28 -2.96 -3.94 -5.66
CA GLN A 28 -3.58 -4.70 -4.57
C GLN A 28 -2.82 -5.99 -4.29
N ALA A 29 -2.51 -6.76 -5.33
CA ALA A 29 -1.73 -7.97 -5.22
C ALA A 29 -0.33 -7.72 -4.65
N ALA A 30 0.38 -6.70 -5.18
CA ALA A 30 1.69 -6.32 -4.66
C ALA A 30 1.64 -5.98 -3.17
N SER A 31 0.66 -5.17 -2.74
CA SER A 31 0.50 -4.79 -1.35
C SER A 31 0.21 -6.00 -0.45
N TYR A 32 -0.63 -6.92 -0.90
CA TYR A 32 -0.99 -8.13 -0.16
C TYR A 32 0.24 -9.00 0.11
N TRP A 33 0.98 -9.38 -0.94
CA TRP A 33 2.14 -10.26 -0.77
C TRP A 33 3.30 -9.59 -0.05
N ILE A 34 3.53 -8.29 -0.26
CA ILE A 34 4.54 -7.54 0.50
C ILE A 34 4.19 -7.51 1.99
N ASN A 35 2.94 -7.21 2.36
CA ASN A 35 2.52 -7.21 3.76
C ASN A 35 2.69 -8.59 4.39
N ARG A 36 2.24 -9.64 3.71
CA ARG A 36 2.39 -11.01 4.21
C ARG A 36 3.86 -11.41 4.36
N ALA A 37 4.68 -11.11 3.37
CA ALA A 37 6.12 -11.39 3.44
C ALA A 37 6.81 -10.62 4.58
N LEU A 38 6.44 -9.35 4.81
CA LEU A 38 6.95 -8.56 5.94
C LEU A 38 6.52 -9.15 7.30
N GLU A 39 5.27 -9.63 7.42
CA GLU A 39 4.75 -10.30 8.62
C GLU A 39 5.48 -11.62 8.88
N ASP A 40 5.82 -12.37 7.82
CA ASP A 40 6.60 -13.60 7.88
C ASP A 40 8.11 -13.35 8.06
N GLY A 41 8.51 -12.09 8.23
CA GLY A 41 9.88 -11.71 8.53
C GLY A 41 10.79 -11.63 7.31
N HIS A 42 10.29 -11.59 6.08
CA HIS A 42 11.12 -11.42 4.88
C HIS A 42 11.67 -9.99 4.75
N VAL A 43 12.77 -9.83 4.02
CA VAL A 43 13.11 -8.56 3.38
C VAL A 43 12.34 -8.46 2.07
N CYS A 44 11.64 -7.35 1.86
CA CYS A 44 10.84 -7.14 0.66
C CYS A 44 11.49 -6.09 -0.26
N ILE A 45 11.45 -6.34 -1.56
CA ILE A 45 11.92 -5.41 -2.58
C ILE A 45 10.79 -5.16 -3.58
N TYR A 46 10.39 -3.90 -3.71
CA TYR A 46 9.52 -3.46 -4.79
C TYR A 46 10.35 -2.76 -5.84
N ALA A 47 10.57 -3.44 -6.96
CA ALA A 47 11.42 -3.01 -8.06
C ALA A 47 10.56 -2.61 -9.25
N SER A 48 10.42 -1.31 -9.51
CA SER A 48 9.53 -0.80 -10.55
C SER A 48 10.22 0.14 -11.52
N VAL A 49 9.91 0.00 -12.80
CA VAL A 49 10.35 0.88 -13.89
C VAL A 49 9.76 2.29 -13.74
N HIS A 50 8.65 2.41 -13.03
CA HIS A 50 7.83 3.63 -12.94
C HIS A 50 8.03 4.43 -11.65
N VAL A 51 9.03 4.13 -10.83
CA VAL A 51 9.28 4.79 -9.53
C VAL A 51 9.40 6.32 -9.65
N LEU A 52 10.00 6.81 -10.73
CA LEU A 52 10.23 8.24 -10.97
C LEU A 52 9.25 8.86 -11.98
N ASP A 53 8.32 8.10 -12.50
CA ASP A 53 7.34 8.58 -13.47
C ASP A 53 6.17 9.26 -12.74
N GLN A 54 5.93 10.54 -13.03
CA GLN A 54 4.84 11.29 -12.38
C GLN A 54 3.45 10.67 -12.62
N SER A 55 3.24 10.03 -13.78
CA SER A 55 1.99 9.34 -14.09
C SER A 55 1.79 8.08 -13.23
N HIS A 56 2.88 7.45 -12.77
CA HIS A 56 2.89 6.24 -11.95
C HIS A 56 3.23 6.52 -10.47
N GLN A 57 3.60 7.74 -10.11
CA GLN A 57 3.81 8.13 -8.71
C GLN A 57 2.57 7.83 -7.85
N LEU A 58 1.38 7.98 -8.41
CA LEU A 58 0.12 7.58 -7.80
C LEU A 58 0.07 6.07 -7.46
N SER A 59 0.66 5.21 -8.27
CA SER A 59 0.69 3.76 -8.01
C SER A 59 1.60 3.42 -6.83
N ILE A 60 2.75 4.10 -6.71
CA ILE A 60 3.66 3.94 -5.56
C ILE A 60 3.06 4.56 -4.30
N GLU A 61 2.43 5.73 -4.40
CA GLU A 61 1.70 6.32 -3.28
C GLU A 61 0.57 5.41 -2.83
N LYS A 62 -0.24 4.87 -3.74
CA LYS A 62 -1.28 3.88 -3.44
C LYS A 62 -0.70 2.63 -2.78
N LEU A 63 0.40 2.10 -3.31
CA LEU A 63 1.09 0.96 -2.72
C LEU A 63 1.58 1.27 -1.31
N SER A 64 2.22 2.43 -1.11
CA SER A 64 2.76 2.83 0.20
C SER A 64 1.70 3.00 1.28
N VAL A 65 0.49 3.43 0.89
CA VAL A 65 -0.67 3.52 1.79
C VAL A 65 -1.20 2.14 2.19
N LYS A 66 -1.10 1.16 1.29
CA LYS A 66 -1.58 -0.21 1.52
C LYS A 66 -0.58 -1.10 2.26
N ILE A 67 0.67 -0.69 2.39
CA ILE A 67 1.70 -1.42 3.12
C ILE A 67 1.75 -0.96 4.58
N LYS A 68 1.56 -1.91 5.50
CA LYS A 68 1.61 -1.70 6.94
C LYS A 68 2.98 -1.17 7.37
N ASN A 69 2.99 -0.07 8.13
CA ASN A 69 4.21 0.56 8.64
C ASN A 69 5.24 0.86 7.52
N CYS A 70 4.77 1.24 6.33
CA CYS A 70 5.59 1.38 5.13
C CYS A 70 6.85 2.22 5.38
N LYS A 71 6.72 3.42 5.95
CA LYS A 71 7.84 4.33 6.25
C LYS A 71 8.86 3.70 7.24
N GLU A 72 8.35 2.98 8.23
CA GLU A 72 9.20 2.28 9.21
C GLU A 72 9.93 1.11 8.57
N ASN A 73 9.25 0.30 7.78
CA ASN A 73 9.86 -0.81 7.06
C ASN A 73 10.93 -0.33 6.07
N ILE A 74 10.71 0.81 5.41
CA ILE A 74 11.74 1.42 4.54
C ILE A 74 12.94 1.88 5.39
N ARG A 75 12.71 2.58 6.50
CA ARG A 75 13.79 3.05 7.39
C ARG A 75 14.63 1.89 7.95
N ASN A 76 13.97 0.80 8.32
CA ASN A 76 14.60 -0.40 8.89
C ASN A 76 15.14 -1.36 7.81
N LYS A 77 15.08 -0.98 6.53
CA LYS A 77 15.50 -1.78 5.37
C LYS A 77 14.76 -3.12 5.19
N ASN A 78 13.61 -3.28 5.86
CA ASN A 78 12.73 -4.43 5.65
C ASN A 78 11.97 -4.35 4.32
N LEU A 79 11.74 -3.12 3.83
CA LEU A 79 11.17 -2.84 2.53
C LEU A 79 12.08 -1.88 1.78
N GLN A 80 12.46 -2.26 0.56
CA GLN A 80 13.25 -1.43 -0.34
C GLN A 80 12.45 -1.15 -1.61
N ILE A 81 12.46 0.11 -2.06
CA ILE A 81 11.85 0.52 -3.33
C ILE A 81 13.00 0.86 -4.28
N ILE A 82 13.11 0.09 -5.36
CA ILE A 82 14.20 0.23 -6.33
C ILE A 82 13.66 0.76 -7.65
N ASN A 83 14.29 1.82 -8.18
CA ASN A 83 14.03 2.29 -9.54
C ASN A 83 14.63 1.32 -10.56
N PHE A 84 13.76 0.58 -11.26
CA PHE A 84 14.16 -0.39 -12.27
C PHE A 84 14.32 0.19 -13.68
N ARG A 85 14.07 1.48 -13.89
CA ARG A 85 14.21 2.10 -15.22
C ARG A 85 15.59 1.91 -15.84
N PRO A 86 16.73 2.11 -15.14
CA PRO A 86 18.06 1.85 -15.73
C PRO A 86 18.27 0.39 -16.13
N TYR A 87 17.76 -0.56 -15.36
CA TYR A 87 17.81 -2.00 -15.67
C TYR A 87 17.00 -2.33 -16.91
N TYR A 88 15.75 -1.82 -16.96
CA TYR A 88 14.84 -1.98 -18.09
C TYR A 88 15.46 -1.43 -19.38
N GLU A 89 15.99 -0.21 -19.39
CA GLU A 89 16.63 0.42 -20.54
C GLU A 89 17.86 -0.38 -21.02
N SER A 90 18.64 -0.90 -20.09
CA SER A 90 19.79 -1.76 -20.41
C SER A 90 19.34 -3.08 -21.04
N ALA A 91 18.34 -3.74 -20.49
CA ALA A 91 17.83 -5.00 -21.02
C ALA A 91 17.15 -4.84 -22.39
N LEU A 92 16.45 -3.72 -22.63
CA LEU A 92 15.92 -3.40 -23.97
C LEU A 92 17.03 -3.33 -25.02
N ASN A 93 18.24 -2.88 -24.64
CA ASN A 93 19.42 -2.85 -25.50
C ASN A 93 20.18 -4.20 -25.53
N GLY A 94 19.63 -5.26 -24.92
CA GLY A 94 20.23 -6.58 -24.89
C GLY A 94 21.36 -6.76 -23.86
N ASN A 95 21.53 -5.80 -22.95
CA ASN A 95 22.55 -5.88 -21.90
C ASN A 95 21.91 -6.18 -20.53
N LEU A 96 22.15 -7.39 -20.01
CA LEU A 96 21.66 -7.84 -18.70
C LEU A 96 22.70 -7.67 -17.58
N PHE A 97 23.86 -7.05 -17.85
CA PHE A 97 24.90 -6.85 -16.84
C PHE A 97 24.40 -6.15 -15.54
N PRO A 98 23.54 -5.11 -15.60
CA PRO A 98 22.99 -4.53 -14.37
C PRO A 98 22.16 -5.52 -13.54
N PHE A 99 21.50 -6.49 -14.17
CA PHE A 99 20.77 -7.53 -13.46
C PHE A 99 21.72 -8.52 -12.78
N GLU A 100 22.88 -8.84 -13.39
CA GLU A 100 23.92 -9.64 -12.74
C GLU A 100 24.50 -8.92 -11.52
N GLU A 101 24.71 -7.61 -11.61
CA GLU A 101 25.13 -6.81 -10.45
C GLU A 101 24.07 -6.78 -9.35
N LEU A 102 22.79 -6.75 -9.71
CA LEU A 102 21.69 -6.84 -8.75
C LEU A 102 21.68 -8.21 -8.06
N LYS A 103 21.83 -9.30 -8.83
CA LYS A 103 21.92 -10.67 -8.30
C LYS A 103 23.02 -10.76 -7.22
N ASN A 104 24.24 -10.33 -7.55
CA ASN A 104 25.39 -10.36 -6.64
C ASN A 104 25.10 -9.57 -5.34
N ARG A 105 24.53 -8.38 -5.45
CA ARG A 105 24.15 -7.57 -4.27
C ARG A 105 23.08 -8.22 -3.40
N LEU A 106 22.15 -8.95 -4.00
CA LEU A 106 21.12 -9.70 -3.27
C LEU A 106 21.72 -10.87 -2.51
N GLU A 107 22.65 -11.59 -3.13
CA GLU A 107 23.37 -12.69 -2.51
C GLU A 107 24.24 -12.23 -1.33
N GLU A 108 25.01 -11.16 -1.51
CA GLU A 108 25.79 -10.52 -0.43
C GLU A 108 24.88 -10.09 0.73
N MET A 109 23.75 -9.43 0.42
CA MET A 109 22.79 -9.01 1.43
C MET A 109 22.23 -10.18 2.24
N ILE A 110 21.91 -11.30 1.59
CA ILE A 110 21.37 -12.49 2.26
C ILE A 110 22.45 -13.15 3.12
N ASP A 111 23.68 -13.22 2.63
CA ASP A 111 24.79 -13.78 3.37
C ASP A 111 25.09 -12.96 4.63
N ASP A 112 25.04 -11.64 4.55
CA ASP A 112 25.16 -10.74 5.71
C ASP A 112 24.04 -11.00 6.73
N LEU A 113 22.79 -11.12 6.26
CA LEU A 113 21.64 -11.41 7.13
C LEU A 113 21.75 -12.78 7.83
N ARG A 114 22.32 -13.79 7.16
CA ARG A 114 22.57 -15.12 7.74
C ARG A 114 23.60 -15.06 8.85
N VAL A 115 24.67 -14.30 8.67
CA VAL A 115 25.72 -14.11 9.69
C VAL A 115 25.16 -13.47 10.96
N GLU A 116 24.21 -12.55 10.82
CA GLU A 116 23.54 -11.88 11.94
C GLU A 116 22.47 -12.76 12.62
N GLY A 117 22.19 -13.96 12.10
CA GLY A 117 21.14 -14.86 12.61
C GLY A 117 19.73 -14.35 12.36
N ASN A 118 19.60 -13.47 11.37
CA ASN A 118 18.37 -12.77 11.03
C ASN A 118 17.69 -13.37 9.78
N LYS A 119 16.86 -12.57 9.15
CA LYS A 119 15.99 -12.90 8.01
C LYS A 119 16.77 -13.48 6.82
N GLU A 120 16.48 -14.73 6.49
CA GLU A 120 17.10 -15.42 5.35
C GLU A 120 16.25 -15.38 4.07
N LYS A 121 15.04 -14.80 4.14
CA LYS A 121 14.05 -14.84 3.07
C LYS A 121 13.86 -13.48 2.45
N VAL A 122 13.87 -13.45 1.13
CA VAL A 122 13.64 -12.23 0.34
C VAL A 122 12.46 -12.43 -0.60
N THR A 123 11.61 -11.41 -0.69
CA THR A 123 10.51 -11.37 -1.66
C THR A 123 10.68 -10.13 -2.56
N ILE A 124 10.76 -10.37 -3.85
CA ILE A 124 10.94 -9.33 -4.87
C ILE A 124 9.67 -9.23 -5.70
N PHE A 125 9.12 -8.03 -5.84
CA PHE A 125 8.08 -7.73 -6.80
C PHE A 125 8.69 -6.86 -7.90
N ALA A 126 8.81 -7.38 -9.14
CA ALA A 126 9.56 -6.77 -10.22
C ALA A 126 8.74 -6.62 -11.50
N ASP A 127 8.61 -5.41 -12.05
CA ASP A 127 7.76 -5.09 -13.19
C ASP A 127 8.49 -4.80 -14.52
N ALA A 128 9.80 -5.01 -14.60
CA ALA A 128 10.55 -4.69 -15.83
C ALA A 128 10.08 -5.50 -17.05
N ALA A 129 9.87 -6.80 -16.90
CA ALA A 129 9.39 -7.66 -17.99
C ALA A 129 7.94 -7.32 -18.38
N CYS A 130 7.10 -6.96 -17.41
CA CYS A 130 5.77 -6.42 -17.65
C CYS A 130 5.81 -5.19 -18.57
N SER A 131 6.64 -4.20 -18.23
CA SER A 131 6.80 -2.98 -19.02
C SER A 131 7.31 -3.25 -20.43
N MET A 132 8.10 -4.32 -20.63
CA MET A 132 8.48 -4.80 -21.96
C MET A 132 7.30 -5.36 -22.74
N CYS A 133 6.43 -6.13 -22.10
CA CYS A 133 5.19 -6.61 -22.73
C CYS A 133 4.28 -5.44 -23.13
N GLU A 134 4.08 -4.47 -22.26
CA GLU A 134 3.27 -3.27 -22.54
C GLU A 134 3.82 -2.45 -23.71
N SER A 135 5.13 -2.35 -23.83
CA SER A 135 5.81 -1.71 -24.98
C SER A 135 5.91 -2.62 -26.22
N LYS A 136 5.27 -3.80 -26.19
CA LYS A 136 5.29 -4.83 -27.27
C LYS A 136 6.69 -5.40 -27.57
N SER A 137 7.61 -5.29 -26.63
CA SER A 137 8.98 -5.85 -26.73
C SER A 137 9.01 -7.27 -26.16
N PHE A 138 8.13 -8.14 -26.66
CA PHE A 138 7.89 -9.50 -26.12
C PHE A 138 9.16 -10.36 -26.08
N GLU A 139 9.97 -10.35 -27.16
CA GLU A 139 11.23 -11.09 -27.21
C GLU A 139 12.19 -10.70 -26.08
N LYS A 140 12.23 -9.39 -25.73
CA LYS A 140 13.07 -8.90 -24.63
C LYS A 140 12.50 -9.32 -23.28
N SER A 141 11.17 -9.32 -23.12
CA SER A 141 10.51 -9.85 -21.94
C SER A 141 10.82 -11.34 -21.75
N GLU A 142 10.73 -12.15 -22.82
CA GLU A 142 11.07 -13.59 -22.80
C GLU A 142 12.53 -13.81 -22.34
N ILE A 143 13.48 -13.01 -22.86
CA ILE A 143 14.90 -13.09 -22.49
C ILE A 143 15.08 -12.75 -20.99
N LEU A 144 14.43 -11.70 -20.48
CA LEU A 144 14.54 -11.30 -19.10
C LEU A 144 13.91 -12.32 -18.13
N GLU A 145 12.75 -12.88 -18.50
CA GLU A 145 12.10 -13.92 -17.67
C GLU A 145 12.90 -15.22 -17.65
N ASN A 146 13.50 -15.61 -18.76
CA ASN A 146 14.43 -16.74 -18.79
C ASN A 146 15.68 -16.48 -17.93
N TRP A 147 16.18 -15.26 -17.90
CA TRP A 147 17.28 -14.89 -17.00
C TRP A 147 16.86 -15.03 -15.53
N TRP A 148 15.69 -14.52 -15.15
CA TRP A 148 15.15 -14.67 -13.80
C TRP A 148 15.01 -16.16 -13.42
N GLN A 149 14.49 -17.00 -14.31
CA GLN A 149 14.35 -18.43 -14.06
C GLN A 149 15.70 -19.12 -13.83
N ASN A 150 16.70 -18.83 -14.67
CA ASN A 150 18.04 -19.39 -14.52
C ASN A 150 18.70 -18.99 -13.20
N VAL A 151 18.61 -17.71 -12.84
CA VAL A 151 19.12 -17.19 -11.57
C VAL A 151 18.38 -17.82 -10.39
N HIS A 152 17.07 -18.01 -10.53
CA HIS A 152 16.24 -18.61 -9.50
C HIS A 152 16.62 -20.06 -9.25
N ASP A 153 16.90 -20.85 -10.31
CA ASP A 153 17.37 -22.22 -10.21
C ASP A 153 18.77 -22.30 -9.53
N GLU A 154 19.64 -21.35 -9.85
CA GLU A 154 20.93 -21.21 -9.18
C GLU A 154 20.77 -20.88 -7.69
N TRP A 155 19.92 -19.91 -7.34
CA TRP A 155 19.61 -19.56 -5.95
C TRP A 155 19.06 -20.75 -5.15
N ARG A 156 18.14 -21.50 -5.75
CA ARG A 156 17.57 -22.70 -5.14
C ARG A 156 18.66 -23.75 -4.87
N SER A 157 19.59 -23.94 -5.82
CA SER A 157 20.70 -24.87 -5.70
C SER A 157 21.68 -24.46 -4.59
N ASN A 158 21.82 -23.16 -4.36
CA ASN A 158 22.69 -22.57 -3.33
C ASN A 158 21.96 -22.29 -2.02
N ASN A 159 20.73 -22.80 -1.86
CA ASN A 159 19.90 -22.64 -0.66
C ASN A 159 19.56 -21.18 -0.32
N TYR A 160 19.45 -20.30 -1.31
CA TYR A 160 18.87 -18.97 -1.14
C TYR A 160 17.35 -19.04 -1.25
N HIS A 161 16.65 -18.44 -0.30
CA HIS A 161 15.19 -18.38 -0.26
C HIS A 161 14.67 -17.05 -0.81
N ILE A 162 14.77 -16.89 -2.13
CA ILE A 162 14.34 -15.69 -2.83
C ILE A 162 13.08 -16.01 -3.64
N THR A 163 12.00 -15.29 -3.39
CA THR A 163 10.77 -15.35 -4.19
C THR A 163 10.74 -14.14 -5.12
N VAL A 164 10.54 -14.36 -6.41
CA VAL A 164 10.38 -13.30 -7.40
C VAL A 164 8.96 -13.33 -7.96
N ILE A 165 8.25 -12.22 -7.89
CA ILE A 165 6.90 -12.07 -8.43
C ILE A 165 6.96 -11.10 -9.60
N CYS A 166 6.68 -11.62 -10.79
CA CYS A 166 6.65 -10.87 -12.04
C CYS A 166 5.20 -10.62 -12.47
N PRO A 167 4.67 -9.39 -12.34
CA PRO A 167 3.34 -9.07 -12.82
C PRO A 167 3.31 -9.00 -14.35
N HIS A 168 2.24 -9.48 -14.97
CA HIS A 168 2.05 -9.42 -16.42
C HIS A 168 0.61 -9.02 -16.77
N PRO A 169 0.41 -8.07 -17.72
CA PRO A 169 -0.91 -7.63 -18.14
C PRO A 169 -1.56 -8.68 -19.03
N GLN A 170 -2.66 -9.28 -18.56
CA GLN A 170 -3.35 -10.34 -19.25
C GLN A 170 -3.81 -9.95 -20.65
N LEU A 171 -4.40 -8.77 -20.80
CA LEU A 171 -4.92 -8.30 -22.08
C LEU A 171 -3.83 -8.16 -23.16
N VAL A 172 -2.61 -7.82 -22.77
CA VAL A 172 -1.48 -7.71 -23.69
C VAL A 172 -1.01 -9.11 -24.15
N LEU A 173 -0.97 -10.07 -23.24
CA LEU A 173 -0.50 -11.42 -23.52
C LEU A 173 -1.51 -12.26 -24.29
N VAL A 174 -2.80 -12.00 -24.15
CA VAL A 174 -3.85 -12.72 -24.92
C VAL A 174 -3.69 -12.53 -26.43
N HIS A 175 -3.17 -11.38 -26.85
CA HIS A 175 -2.95 -11.08 -28.27
C HIS A 175 -1.63 -11.65 -28.83
N ASN A 176 -0.78 -12.26 -27.97
CA ASN A 176 0.47 -12.91 -28.38
C ASN A 176 0.65 -14.24 -27.64
N LEU A 177 -0.04 -15.26 -28.12
CA LEU A 177 -0.10 -16.58 -27.46
C LEU A 177 1.24 -17.31 -27.43
N ASP A 178 2.11 -17.11 -28.44
CA ASP A 178 3.43 -17.71 -28.47
C ASP A 178 4.32 -17.14 -27.34
N SER A 179 4.43 -15.82 -27.25
CA SER A 179 5.17 -15.17 -26.17
C SER A 179 4.56 -15.48 -24.80
N LYS A 180 3.23 -15.48 -24.68
CA LYS A 180 2.56 -15.90 -23.45
C LYS A 180 3.00 -17.28 -23.00
N SER A 181 3.02 -18.25 -23.91
CA SER A 181 3.42 -19.63 -23.60
C SER A 181 4.87 -19.72 -23.12
N LYS A 182 5.77 -19.00 -23.77
CA LYS A 182 7.19 -18.96 -23.40
C LYS A 182 7.43 -18.30 -22.05
N ILE A 183 6.82 -17.13 -21.83
CA ILE A 183 6.89 -16.41 -20.55
C ILE A 183 6.33 -17.30 -19.42
N MET A 184 5.17 -17.92 -19.63
CA MET A 184 4.61 -18.87 -18.65
C MET A 184 5.57 -20.02 -18.34
N GLY A 185 6.27 -20.54 -19.36
CA GLY A 185 7.24 -21.62 -19.21
C GLY A 185 8.49 -21.25 -18.42
N SER A 186 8.76 -19.96 -18.22
CA SER A 186 9.89 -19.44 -17.45
C SER A 186 9.53 -19.20 -15.97
N HIS A 187 8.41 -19.72 -15.47
CA HIS A 187 7.97 -19.52 -14.09
C HIS A 187 7.59 -20.84 -13.44
N ASP A 188 7.85 -20.95 -12.15
CA ASP A 188 7.48 -22.15 -11.36
C ASP A 188 5.97 -22.17 -11.06
N MET A 189 5.37 -20.98 -10.93
CA MET A 189 3.99 -20.81 -10.51
C MET A 189 3.28 -19.72 -11.29
N LEU A 190 2.00 -19.95 -11.59
CA LEU A 190 1.12 -18.97 -12.23
C LEU A 190 0.00 -18.58 -11.26
N VAL A 191 -0.14 -17.30 -11.00
CA VAL A 191 -1.27 -16.70 -10.29
C VAL A 191 -2.06 -15.85 -11.28
N ASP A 192 -3.29 -16.23 -11.54
CA ASP A 192 -4.21 -15.54 -12.45
C ASP A 192 -5.29 -14.85 -11.62
N LEU A 193 -5.17 -13.53 -11.45
CA LEU A 193 -6.04 -12.76 -10.55
C LEU A 193 -7.52 -12.77 -10.97
N GLU A 194 -7.85 -13.03 -12.24
CA GLU A 194 -9.25 -13.15 -12.65
C GLU A 194 -9.96 -14.36 -12.02
N LYS A 195 -9.21 -15.37 -11.58
CA LYS A 195 -9.75 -16.58 -10.96
C LYS A 195 -9.99 -16.43 -9.46
N TYR A 196 -9.62 -15.31 -8.88
CA TYR A 196 -9.67 -15.07 -7.45
C TYR A 196 -10.63 -13.93 -7.12
N ASP A 197 -11.30 -14.04 -6.00
CA ASP A 197 -12.02 -12.92 -5.43
C ASP A 197 -11.02 -11.96 -4.78
N LEU A 198 -10.70 -10.87 -5.48
CA LEU A 198 -9.75 -9.86 -5.00
C LEU A 198 -10.19 -9.21 -3.68
N SER A 199 -11.46 -9.35 -3.29
CA SER A 199 -11.92 -8.92 -1.96
C SER A 199 -11.32 -9.77 -0.84
N GLU A 200 -10.86 -10.98 -1.13
CA GLU A 200 -10.12 -11.84 -0.20
C GLU A 200 -8.63 -11.47 -0.11
N LEU A 201 -8.06 -10.84 -1.15
CA LEU A 201 -6.73 -10.24 -1.13
C LEU A 201 -6.68 -8.92 -0.34
N VAL A 202 -7.71 -8.64 0.44
CA VAL A 202 -7.69 -7.52 1.37
C VAL A 202 -6.65 -7.84 2.43
N SER A 203 -5.55 -7.12 2.39
CA SER A 203 -4.57 -7.14 3.47
C SER A 203 -5.31 -7.02 4.81
N PRO A 204 -4.94 -7.78 5.84
CA PRO A 204 -5.47 -7.53 7.19
C PRO A 204 -5.40 -6.05 7.59
N TYR A 205 -4.51 -5.30 6.95
CA TYR A 205 -4.38 -3.86 7.08
C TYR A 205 -5.52 -3.10 6.37
N GLU A 206 -6.04 -3.58 5.24
CA GLU A 206 -7.22 -2.98 4.56
C GLU A 206 -8.53 -3.28 5.30
N LYS A 207 -8.62 -4.43 6.00
CA LYS A 207 -9.73 -4.69 6.94
C LYS A 207 -9.78 -3.71 8.12
N ASN A 208 -8.69 -3.00 8.36
CA ASN A 208 -8.56 -1.91 9.31
C ASN A 208 -8.47 -0.54 8.60
N GLN A 209 -9.09 -0.38 7.42
CA GLN A 209 -9.26 0.94 6.84
C GLN A 209 -9.96 1.85 7.84
N LEU A 210 -9.35 3.01 8.09
CA LEU A 210 -9.96 4.02 8.94
C LEU A 210 -11.25 4.49 8.30
N ASN A 211 -12.34 4.34 9.03
CA ASN A 211 -13.58 5.03 8.75
C ASN A 211 -13.51 6.40 9.39
N ILE A 212 -13.44 7.44 8.59
CA ILE A 212 -13.36 8.82 9.07
C ILE A 212 -14.70 9.51 8.78
N LEU A 213 -15.17 10.28 9.75
CA LEU A 213 -16.26 11.22 9.53
C LEU A 213 -15.70 12.64 9.65
N VAL A 214 -15.88 13.46 8.64
CA VAL A 214 -15.48 14.86 8.64
C VAL A 214 -16.73 15.71 8.77
N VAL A 215 -16.73 16.63 9.75
CA VAL A 215 -17.79 17.61 9.96
C VAL A 215 -17.16 19.00 9.75
N GLU A 216 -17.41 19.56 8.58
CA GLU A 216 -16.84 20.82 8.07
C GLU A 216 -17.91 21.58 7.31
N THR A 217 -17.99 22.92 7.48
CA THR A 217 -19.02 23.75 6.82
C THR A 217 -18.51 24.52 5.62
N ASP A 218 -17.21 24.64 5.46
CA ASP A 218 -16.58 25.27 4.30
C ASP A 218 -16.58 24.30 3.11
N PRO A 219 -17.29 24.61 1.99
CA PRO A 219 -17.40 23.70 0.85
C PRO A 219 -16.05 23.37 0.17
N ASP A 220 -15.12 24.33 0.16
CA ASP A 220 -13.80 24.14 -0.44
C ASP A 220 -12.97 23.18 0.41
N LEU A 221 -13.05 23.30 1.73
CA LEU A 221 -12.40 22.36 2.66
C LEU A 221 -13.06 20.99 2.63
N MET A 222 -14.39 20.90 2.50
CA MET A 222 -15.09 19.62 2.34
C MET A 222 -14.58 18.88 1.10
N THR A 223 -14.52 19.56 -0.03
CA THR A 223 -13.98 18.99 -1.28
C THR A 223 -12.52 18.57 -1.12
N LEU A 224 -11.71 19.40 -0.46
CA LEU A 224 -10.30 19.11 -0.21
C LEU A 224 -10.10 17.87 0.67
N TYR A 225 -10.92 17.69 1.72
CA TYR A 225 -10.88 16.48 2.57
C TYR A 225 -11.29 15.25 1.78
N ASP A 226 -12.38 15.31 1.03
CA ASP A 226 -12.86 14.20 0.21
C ASP A 226 -11.80 13.74 -0.79
N GLU A 227 -11.23 14.67 -1.58
CA GLU A 227 -10.15 14.37 -2.50
C GLU A 227 -8.89 13.83 -1.78
N PHE A 228 -8.54 14.41 -0.65
CA PHE A 228 -7.35 14.03 0.09
C PHE A 228 -7.42 12.60 0.62
N PHE A 229 -8.56 12.21 1.19
CA PHE A 229 -8.78 10.87 1.73
C PHE A 229 -9.01 9.85 0.61
N THR A 230 -9.76 10.22 -0.44
CA THR A 230 -9.95 9.36 -1.62
C THR A 230 -8.63 9.00 -2.30
N LYS A 231 -7.75 9.99 -2.52
CA LYS A 231 -6.39 9.76 -3.08
C LYS A 231 -5.53 8.82 -2.22
N ARG A 232 -5.86 8.64 -0.94
CA ARG A 232 -5.16 7.75 0.00
C ARG A 232 -5.90 6.45 0.28
N ASN A 233 -6.98 6.21 -0.45
CA ASN A 233 -7.84 5.04 -0.25
C ASN A 233 -8.35 4.91 1.20
N ILE A 234 -8.57 6.06 1.88
CA ILE A 234 -9.18 6.15 3.20
C ILE A 234 -10.66 6.47 2.99
N HIS A 235 -11.54 5.68 3.61
CA HIS A 235 -12.96 5.95 3.56
C HIS A 235 -13.29 7.11 4.49
N ALA A 236 -13.75 8.23 3.93
CA ALA A 236 -14.19 9.40 4.67
C ALA A 236 -15.59 9.82 4.22
N ASP A 237 -16.53 9.86 5.17
CA ASP A 237 -17.80 10.52 4.96
C ASP A 237 -17.63 12.00 5.34
N VAL A 238 -18.09 12.91 4.49
CA VAL A 238 -17.95 14.35 4.72
C VAL A 238 -19.34 14.97 4.80
N THR A 239 -19.63 15.70 5.87
CA THR A 239 -20.91 16.39 6.07
C THR A 239 -20.73 17.80 6.62
N SER A 240 -21.63 18.70 6.27
CA SER A 240 -21.70 20.06 6.83
C SER A 240 -22.71 20.17 7.97
N GLN A 241 -23.49 19.12 8.24
CA GLN A 241 -24.66 19.21 9.13
C GLN A 241 -24.49 18.33 10.39
N SER A 242 -24.72 18.91 11.56
CA SER A 242 -24.68 18.22 12.83
C SER A 242 -25.66 17.03 12.91
N ASN A 243 -26.86 17.17 12.32
CA ASN A 243 -27.86 16.10 12.31
C ASN A 243 -27.42 14.90 11.45
N GLU A 244 -26.77 15.15 10.32
CA GLU A 244 -26.21 14.10 9.47
C GLU A 244 -25.09 13.37 10.17
N CYS A 245 -24.20 14.11 10.85
CA CYS A 245 -23.15 13.53 11.70
C CYS A 245 -23.76 12.57 12.74
N LEU A 246 -24.77 13.03 13.50
CA LEU A 246 -25.43 12.20 14.53
C LEU A 246 -26.16 10.99 13.93
N SER A 247 -26.70 11.13 12.72
CA SER A 247 -27.34 10.01 12.00
C SER A 247 -26.30 9.00 11.53
N ALA A 248 -25.17 9.47 11.00
CA ALA A 248 -24.09 8.63 10.50
C ALA A 248 -23.47 7.77 11.63
N ILE A 249 -23.16 8.36 12.78
CA ILE A 249 -22.58 7.64 13.92
C ILE A 249 -23.50 6.61 14.58
N LYS A 250 -24.82 6.72 14.35
CA LYS A 250 -25.80 5.71 14.79
C LYS A 250 -25.84 4.51 13.84
N GLN A 251 -25.52 4.71 12.57
CA GLN A 251 -25.62 3.69 11.52
C GLN A 251 -24.31 2.95 11.29
N LYS A 252 -23.17 3.63 11.51
CA LYS A 252 -21.85 3.12 11.18
C LYS A 252 -20.84 3.50 12.27
N ASP A 253 -19.83 2.64 12.44
CA ASP A 253 -18.69 2.92 13.32
C ASP A 253 -17.65 3.74 12.58
N TYR A 254 -17.18 4.81 13.22
CA TYR A 254 -16.07 5.62 12.76
C TYR A 254 -14.92 5.52 13.75
N ASP A 255 -13.72 5.32 13.21
CA ASP A 255 -12.51 5.30 14.03
C ASP A 255 -12.16 6.69 14.54
N ILE A 256 -12.41 7.71 13.71
CA ILE A 256 -12.10 9.11 14.01
C ILE A 256 -13.20 10.01 13.45
N ILE A 257 -13.56 11.03 14.23
CA ILE A 257 -14.37 12.16 13.77
C ILE A 257 -13.48 13.40 13.73
N ILE A 258 -13.33 14.02 12.56
CA ILE A 258 -12.70 15.31 12.39
C ILE A 258 -13.78 16.37 12.50
N LEU A 259 -13.68 17.22 13.50
CA LEU A 259 -14.72 18.18 13.86
C LEU A 259 -14.18 19.60 13.79
N ASP A 260 -14.73 20.42 12.89
CA ASP A 260 -14.46 21.85 12.91
C ASP A 260 -15.17 22.51 14.11
N THR A 261 -14.47 23.41 14.77
CA THR A 261 -15.04 24.19 15.88
C THR A 261 -15.96 25.31 15.43
N HIS A 262 -15.95 25.69 14.15
CA HIS A 262 -16.76 26.77 13.56
C HIS A 262 -17.96 26.25 12.75
N LEU A 263 -18.71 25.33 13.35
CA LEU A 263 -19.92 24.82 12.69
C LEU A 263 -20.99 25.92 12.61
N THR A 264 -21.57 26.06 11.42
CA THR A 264 -22.74 26.91 11.19
C THR A 264 -23.96 25.99 11.11
N GLY A 265 -24.74 25.85 12.17
CA GLY A 265 -25.89 24.96 12.17
C GLY A 265 -26.67 24.99 13.47
N ASN A 266 -27.51 23.95 13.68
CA ASN A 266 -28.41 23.86 14.83
C ASN A 266 -27.70 23.54 16.16
N LEU A 267 -26.47 23.04 16.11
CA LEU A 267 -25.65 22.71 17.28
C LEU A 267 -24.26 23.34 17.12
N GLU A 268 -23.79 23.95 18.20
CA GLU A 268 -22.37 24.32 18.29
C GLU A 268 -21.49 23.07 18.38
N ALA A 269 -20.23 23.19 17.95
CA ALA A 269 -19.29 22.07 17.94
C ALA A 269 -19.11 21.40 19.31
N THR A 270 -19.16 22.18 20.39
CA THR A 270 -19.09 21.67 21.77
C THR A 270 -20.29 20.81 22.15
N ASP A 271 -21.49 21.19 21.70
CA ASP A 271 -22.70 20.43 21.99
C ASP A 271 -22.78 19.19 21.10
N LEU A 272 -22.36 19.30 19.84
CA LEU A 272 -22.22 18.15 18.95
C LEU A 272 -21.24 17.12 19.53
N ALA A 273 -20.10 17.55 20.05
CA ALA A 273 -19.14 16.64 20.69
C ALA A 273 -19.72 15.92 21.91
N LYS A 274 -20.54 16.61 22.73
CA LYS A 274 -21.23 15.97 23.85
C LYS A 274 -22.22 14.92 23.40
N GLU A 275 -23.01 15.20 22.37
CA GLU A 275 -23.96 14.24 21.79
C GLU A 275 -23.22 13.04 21.16
N ILE A 276 -22.09 13.26 20.49
CA ILE A 276 -21.24 12.19 19.97
C ILE A 276 -20.80 11.28 21.14
N TYR A 277 -20.28 11.83 22.23
CA TYR A 277 -19.85 11.06 23.39
C TYR A 277 -21.01 10.40 24.15
N HIS A 278 -22.22 10.96 24.07
CA HIS A 278 -23.40 10.31 24.61
C HIS A 278 -23.75 9.02 23.83
N ILE A 279 -23.63 9.06 22.51
CA ILE A 279 -23.88 7.92 21.63
C ILE A 279 -22.71 6.92 21.68
N ARG A 280 -21.47 7.43 21.63
CA ARG A 280 -20.22 6.65 21.60
C ARG A 280 -19.19 7.21 22.57
N PRO A 281 -19.18 6.75 23.83
CA PRO A 281 -18.32 7.30 24.89
C PRO A 281 -16.82 7.23 24.62
N ALA A 282 -16.38 6.26 23.81
CA ALA A 282 -14.96 6.05 23.45
C ALA A 282 -14.57 6.68 22.10
N GLN A 283 -15.46 7.45 21.46
CA GLN A 283 -15.19 8.02 20.14
C GLN A 283 -13.98 8.95 20.17
N ARG A 284 -13.04 8.75 19.26
CA ARG A 284 -11.93 9.66 19.06
C ARG A 284 -12.38 10.85 18.21
N ILE A 285 -12.11 12.06 18.70
CA ILE A 285 -12.37 13.32 17.97
C ILE A 285 -11.06 14.05 17.76
N VAL A 286 -10.81 14.49 16.53
CA VAL A 286 -9.74 15.42 16.15
C VAL A 286 -10.40 16.76 15.83
N LEU A 287 -9.99 17.81 16.53
CA LEU A 287 -10.53 19.16 16.31
C LEU A 287 -9.72 19.92 15.27
N THR A 288 -10.42 20.64 14.39
CA THR A 288 -9.83 21.66 13.53
C THR A 288 -10.38 23.04 13.92
N THR A 289 -9.53 24.02 14.07
CA THR A 289 -9.93 25.35 14.60
C THR A 289 -9.02 26.46 14.12
N THR A 290 -9.55 27.68 13.98
CA THR A 290 -8.75 28.90 13.79
C THR A 290 -8.33 29.54 15.11
N ASN A 291 -8.91 29.10 16.24
CA ASN A 291 -8.65 29.68 17.55
C ASN A 291 -7.63 28.86 18.36
N PRO A 292 -6.41 29.36 18.57
CA PRO A 292 -5.37 28.64 19.31
C PRO A 292 -5.70 28.38 20.79
N LEU A 293 -6.69 29.06 21.35
CA LEU A 293 -7.12 28.82 22.72
C LEU A 293 -7.73 27.45 22.95
N TYR A 294 -8.20 26.78 21.88
CA TYR A 294 -8.68 25.39 21.98
C TYR A 294 -7.56 24.38 22.29
N ARG A 295 -6.30 24.75 22.18
CA ARG A 295 -5.18 23.94 22.71
C ARG A 295 -4.93 24.13 24.20
N THR A 296 -5.60 25.08 24.84
CA THR A 296 -5.47 25.29 26.29
C THR A 296 -6.24 24.25 27.08
N SER A 297 -5.93 24.14 28.39
CA SER A 297 -6.58 23.16 29.27
C SER A 297 -8.10 23.33 29.35
N THR A 298 -8.64 24.51 29.15
CA THR A 298 -10.08 24.80 29.17
C THR A 298 -10.76 24.34 27.86
N GLY A 299 -10.17 24.67 26.71
CA GLY A 299 -10.70 24.27 25.40
C GLY A 299 -10.68 22.74 25.21
N ILE A 300 -9.58 22.10 25.58
CA ILE A 300 -9.42 20.64 25.50
C ILE A 300 -10.48 19.92 26.35
N LYS A 301 -10.72 20.37 27.57
CA LYS A 301 -11.70 19.73 28.49
C LYS A 301 -13.12 19.76 27.95
N SER A 302 -13.51 20.83 27.25
CA SER A 302 -14.85 20.95 26.66
C SER A 302 -15.15 19.87 25.64
N PHE A 303 -14.11 19.39 24.92
CA PHE A 303 -14.21 18.40 23.86
C PHE A 303 -13.68 17.00 24.27
N ARG A 304 -13.20 16.83 25.50
CA ARG A 304 -12.55 15.57 25.96
C ARG A 304 -11.44 15.06 25.04
N VAL A 305 -10.71 15.99 24.43
CA VAL A 305 -9.58 15.69 23.53
C VAL A 305 -8.26 16.03 24.18
N THR A 306 -7.15 15.63 23.57
CA THR A 306 -5.81 16.03 24.02
C THR A 306 -5.28 17.19 23.15
N SER A 307 -4.24 17.89 23.60
CA SER A 307 -3.63 18.96 22.80
C SER A 307 -3.06 18.46 21.46
N GLU A 308 -2.77 17.17 21.37
CA GLU A 308 -2.28 16.51 20.16
C GLU A 308 -3.38 16.28 19.14
N ASP A 309 -4.65 16.16 19.59
CA ASP A 309 -5.82 16.01 18.73
C ASP A 309 -6.40 17.37 18.26
N VAL A 310 -5.68 18.49 18.43
CA VAL A 310 -6.13 19.81 18.00
C VAL A 310 -5.22 20.35 16.91
N LEU A 311 -5.79 20.58 15.73
CA LEU A 311 -5.12 21.19 14.59
C LEU A 311 -5.58 22.65 14.41
N ILE A 312 -4.62 23.57 14.38
CA ILE A 312 -4.90 25.00 14.20
C ILE A 312 -4.79 25.34 12.71
N LYS A 313 -5.88 25.83 12.14
CA LYS A 313 -5.92 26.32 10.74
C LYS A 313 -5.14 27.64 10.61
N PRO A 314 -4.33 27.83 9.53
CA PRO A 314 -4.07 26.88 8.46
C PRO A 314 -3.05 25.80 8.86
N PHE A 315 -3.27 24.55 8.40
CA PHE A 315 -2.35 23.44 8.57
C PHE A 315 -2.18 22.67 7.27
N HIS A 316 -1.07 21.95 7.11
CA HIS A 316 -0.90 21.05 6.02
C HIS A 316 -1.65 19.74 6.28
N LEU A 317 -2.29 19.14 5.25
CA LEU A 317 -3.01 17.89 5.39
C LEU A 317 -2.11 16.71 5.83
N SER A 318 -0.80 16.80 5.61
CA SER A 318 0.17 15.87 6.20
C SER A 318 0.15 15.89 7.73
N ASN A 319 -0.04 17.07 8.35
CA ASN A 319 -0.15 17.18 9.81
C ASN A 319 -1.40 16.48 10.34
N LEU A 320 -2.50 16.52 9.57
CA LEU A 320 -3.70 15.78 9.91
C LEU A 320 -3.44 14.27 9.92
N MET A 321 -2.72 13.75 8.90
CA MET A 321 -2.34 12.34 8.88
C MET A 321 -1.42 11.97 10.04
N ASP A 322 -0.46 12.82 10.40
CA ASP A 322 0.39 12.59 11.56
C ASP A 322 -0.42 12.45 12.86
N VAL A 323 -1.48 13.26 13.03
CA VAL A 323 -2.37 13.17 14.19
C VAL A 323 -3.21 11.88 14.14
N ILE A 324 -3.75 11.53 12.97
CA ILE A 324 -4.54 10.32 12.76
C ILE A 324 -3.72 9.06 13.09
N GLU A 325 -2.49 8.98 12.60
CA GLU A 325 -1.63 7.80 12.69
C GLU A 325 -0.97 7.61 14.07
N LYS A 326 -0.65 8.70 14.79
CA LYS A 326 0.09 8.65 16.07
C LYS A 326 -0.54 7.76 17.15
N LYS A 327 -1.86 7.69 17.23
CA LYS A 327 -2.58 6.92 18.28
C LYS A 327 -2.96 5.49 17.87
N ARG A 328 -2.56 5.05 16.70
CA ARG A 328 -2.71 3.65 16.29
C ARG A 328 -1.66 2.73 16.94
N ASN A 329 -0.56 3.34 17.39
CA ASN A 329 0.63 2.64 17.90
C ASN A 329 0.80 2.74 19.44
N SER A 330 -0.20 3.22 20.14
CA SER A 330 -0.28 3.28 21.60
C SER A 330 -1.49 2.47 22.14
#